data_a8ebf0a4407e25490e695fd7da89034e
#
_entry.id   a8ebf0a4407e25490e695fd7da89034e
#
_cell.length_a   1.000
_cell.length_b   1.000
_cell.length_c   1.000
_cell.angle_alpha   90.00
_cell.angle_beta   90.00
_cell.angle_gamma   90.00
#
_symmetry.space_group_name_H-M   'P 1'
#
loop_
_entity.id
_entity.type
_entity.pdbx_description
1 polymer ?
#
loop_
_entity_poly.entity_id
_entity_poly.type
_entity_poly.pdbx_seq_one_letter_code
_entity_poly.pdbx_strand_id
1 'polypeptide(L)'
;MIVRTLLLSSVAGILLATAAAAQTADPRSSLSPGLRDAGRAASGLELEHSLEPPPGFFDPEAIFAPPVRRPQGEGAAPAQSPAEPPARPRYSPLALANSDMAVSDGRLFVGSFHGFNAYELKDGAAPELVMSVVCPGGQGDVSIHGDLLFMSVEQNRARLDCGTAEAEGEVNADRFRGIRIFDISDLNAPRQIAAVQTCRGSHTHTQVPHPTDPNVLYIYNSATSGVRKSEELGICSDGQPGENPQTALYSIDVIKVPLDAPEQAAIVSRPRIFADRETGAIAGLWHGGAAGIASQRTAQTNHCHDITVFPQLGLAAGACSGNGILLDISDPEQPGRISELFDADMAYWHSATFNNAGDRIVFTDEWGGGTSARCQAEDPATWGANLIATVEDRQLKGQSFFKLPASQAASENCVAHNGNLVPVPGRDLMVQAWYQGGVSVMDFTDPARPIEIAYFDRGPLDAERLMVGGAWSAYWFNGRIYASEIARGLDVLKLVPGEHLSAAEIAAAESVRLDTINPQTQTRIVWEDSPDVAQAYLDQLTRGDAIDADLAARARAAVDSWRAGRGASDAAGLSEALAAAVSRATGRDKMRLAELSALFGRRAA
;
A
#
# COMPACT_ATOMS: atom_id res chain seq x y z
N MET A 1 -60.46 -37.17 57.19
CA MET A 1 -60.81 -35.95 56.49
C MET A 1 -59.74 -34.92 56.80
N ILE A 2 -58.77 -34.72 55.91
CA ILE A 2 -57.72 -33.74 56.07
C ILE A 2 -57.77 -32.86 54.83
N VAL A 3 -58.12 -31.61 55.07
CA VAL A 3 -58.17 -30.56 54.02
C VAL A 3 -56.73 -30.02 53.80
N ARG A 4 -56.22 -30.10 52.59
CA ARG A 4 -54.98 -29.46 52.23
C ARG A 4 -55.29 -28.14 51.47
N THR A 5 -54.84 -27.05 52.05
CA THR A 5 -54.85 -25.71 51.49
C THR A 5 -53.69 -25.54 50.55
N LEU A 6 -53.98 -25.22 49.28
CA LEU A 6 -52.98 -24.85 48.26
C LEU A 6 -52.74 -23.34 48.35
N LEU A 7 -51.53 -22.93 48.63
CA LEU A 7 -51.04 -21.56 48.44
C LEU A 7 -50.53 -21.38 46.99
N LEU A 8 -51.17 -20.51 46.23
CA LEU A 8 -50.70 -20.04 44.93
C LEU A 8 -49.75 -18.85 45.15
N SER A 9 -48.49 -19.05 44.87
CA SER A 9 -47.50 -17.98 44.77
C SER A 9 -47.42 -17.46 43.34
N SER A 10 -47.89 -16.25 43.09
CA SER A 10 -47.74 -15.54 41.82
C SER A 10 -46.34 -14.92 41.77
N VAL A 11 -45.50 -15.45 40.90
CA VAL A 11 -44.22 -14.85 40.52
C VAL A 11 -44.48 -13.89 39.35
N ALA A 12 -44.41 -12.58 39.63
CA ALA A 12 -44.40 -11.56 38.57
C ALA A 12 -43.02 -11.51 37.94
N GLY A 13 -42.88 -12.09 36.74
CA GLY A 13 -41.69 -11.98 35.92
C GLY A 13 -41.60 -10.58 35.30
N ILE A 14 -40.62 -9.80 35.74
CA ILE A 14 -40.24 -8.55 35.07
C ILE A 14 -39.46 -8.93 33.81
N LEU A 15 -40.09 -8.83 32.63
CA LEU A 15 -39.42 -8.88 31.35
C LEU A 15 -38.67 -7.56 31.14
N LEU A 16 -37.37 -7.56 31.42
CA LEU A 16 -36.44 -6.55 30.92
C LEU A 16 -36.27 -6.76 29.40
N ALA A 17 -37.02 -6.02 28.63
CA ALA A 17 -36.74 -5.86 27.18
C ALA A 17 -35.46 -5.04 27.04
N THR A 18 -34.34 -5.70 26.84
CA THR A 18 -33.14 -5.06 26.29
C THR A 18 -33.50 -4.64 24.88
N ALA A 19 -33.71 -3.34 24.66
CA ALA A 19 -33.71 -2.77 23.31
C ALA A 19 -32.31 -2.99 22.74
N ALA A 20 -32.13 -4.02 21.92
CA ALA A 20 -31.00 -4.09 21.02
C ALA A 20 -31.11 -2.85 20.13
N ALA A 21 -30.25 -1.88 20.30
CA ALA A 21 -30.08 -0.83 19.31
C ALA A 21 -29.80 -1.54 17.99
N ALA A 22 -30.71 -1.39 17.02
CA ALA A 22 -30.46 -1.88 15.67
C ALA A 22 -29.18 -1.17 15.20
N GLN A 23 -28.11 -1.93 15.06
CA GLN A 23 -26.87 -1.43 14.49
C GLN A 23 -27.25 -0.96 13.07
N THR A 24 -27.20 0.34 12.82
CA THR A 24 -27.47 0.88 11.49
C THR A 24 -26.47 0.22 10.54
N ALA A 25 -26.97 -0.35 9.43
CA ALA A 25 -26.09 -0.95 8.43
C ALA A 25 -25.06 0.08 7.96
N ASP A 26 -23.82 -0.35 7.72
CA ASP A 26 -22.78 0.53 7.21
C ASP A 26 -23.27 1.16 5.87
N PRO A 27 -23.22 2.49 5.73
CA PRO A 27 -23.77 3.16 4.55
C PRO A 27 -23.08 2.74 3.25
N ARG A 28 -21.87 2.19 3.30
CA ARG A 28 -21.13 1.67 2.13
C ARG A 28 -21.79 0.45 1.52
N SER A 29 -22.51 -0.35 2.30
CA SER A 29 -23.09 -1.63 1.84
C SER A 29 -24.25 -1.49 0.84
N SER A 30 -24.70 -0.27 0.52
CA SER A 30 -25.87 -0.03 -0.33
C SER A 30 -25.74 1.19 -1.24
N LEU A 31 -24.52 1.53 -1.63
CA LEU A 31 -24.29 2.67 -2.55
C LEU A 31 -24.78 2.35 -3.96
N SER A 32 -25.38 3.34 -4.62
CA SER A 32 -25.82 3.19 -6.00
C SER A 32 -24.64 3.07 -6.95
N PRO A 33 -24.74 2.19 -7.98
CA PRO A 33 -23.67 2.01 -8.96
C PRO A 33 -23.60 3.19 -9.95
N GLY A 34 -22.45 3.33 -10.61
CA GLY A 34 -22.26 4.29 -11.71
C GLY A 34 -20.80 4.65 -11.95
N LEU A 35 -20.46 5.01 -13.18
CA LEU A 35 -19.12 5.50 -13.52
C LEU A 35 -18.91 6.93 -13.01
N ARG A 36 -19.90 7.83 -13.14
CA ARG A 36 -19.79 9.24 -12.79
C ARG A 36 -20.71 9.66 -11.64
N ASP A 37 -21.80 8.98 -11.47
CA ASP A 37 -22.93 9.30 -10.58
C ASP A 37 -23.14 8.27 -9.47
N ALA A 38 -22.15 7.43 -9.20
CA ALA A 38 -22.18 6.48 -8.11
C ALA A 38 -22.48 7.16 -6.76
N GLY A 39 -23.25 6.47 -5.91
CA GLY A 39 -23.45 6.88 -4.52
C GLY A 39 -22.12 7.01 -3.79
N ARG A 40 -22.08 7.84 -2.72
CA ARG A 40 -20.88 8.09 -1.93
C ARG A 40 -21.15 7.99 -0.45
N ALA A 41 -20.18 7.47 0.29
CA ALA A 41 -20.17 7.49 1.76
C ALA A 41 -18.78 7.88 2.26
N ALA A 42 -18.73 8.65 3.35
CA ALA A 42 -17.48 9.08 3.96
C ALA A 42 -17.66 9.29 5.47
N SER A 43 -16.60 9.02 6.21
CA SER A 43 -16.47 9.36 7.63
C SER A 43 -15.01 9.66 7.94
N GLY A 44 -14.71 10.78 8.61
CA GLY A 44 -13.32 11.18 8.88
C GLY A 44 -12.49 11.59 7.66
N LEU A 45 -13.03 11.42 6.44
CA LEU A 45 -12.48 11.91 5.18
C LEU A 45 -13.47 12.81 4.46
N GLU A 46 -12.98 13.83 3.75
CA GLU A 46 -13.75 14.72 2.88
C GLU A 46 -13.10 14.75 1.50
N LEU A 47 -13.91 14.60 0.44
CA LEU A 47 -13.47 14.75 -0.94
C LEU A 47 -13.37 16.24 -1.29
N GLU A 48 -12.14 16.73 -1.54
CA GLU A 48 -11.91 18.12 -1.97
C GLU A 48 -12.02 18.26 -3.50
N HIS A 49 -11.37 17.35 -4.23
CA HIS A 49 -11.37 17.37 -5.70
C HIS A 49 -11.52 15.96 -6.28
N SER A 50 -12.12 15.89 -7.45
CA SER A 50 -12.19 14.67 -8.27
C SER A 50 -11.94 15.08 -9.72
N LEU A 51 -10.85 14.57 -10.31
CA LEU A 51 -10.44 14.86 -11.67
C LEU A 51 -10.78 13.66 -12.56
N GLU A 52 -11.35 13.92 -13.74
CA GLU A 52 -11.53 12.87 -14.74
C GLU A 52 -10.20 12.37 -15.29
N PRO A 53 -10.14 11.16 -15.84
CA PRO A 53 -8.96 10.67 -16.55
C PRO A 53 -8.50 11.64 -17.64
N PRO A 54 -7.18 11.77 -17.88
CA PRO A 54 -6.67 12.64 -18.93
C PRO A 54 -7.19 12.25 -20.31
N PRO A 55 -7.36 13.22 -21.23
CA PRO A 55 -7.76 12.94 -22.60
C PRO A 55 -6.84 11.91 -23.26
N GLY A 56 -7.43 10.88 -23.88
CA GLY A 56 -6.69 9.81 -24.55
C GLY A 56 -6.15 8.69 -23.62
N PHE A 57 -6.36 8.76 -22.31
CA PHE A 57 -5.93 7.75 -21.35
C PHE A 57 -7.05 6.86 -20.84
N PHE A 58 -8.28 7.13 -21.21
CA PHE A 58 -9.43 6.32 -20.81
C PHE A 58 -10.51 6.29 -21.90
N ASP A 59 -11.06 5.10 -22.12
CA ASP A 59 -12.23 4.88 -22.98
C ASP A 59 -13.34 4.25 -22.14
N PRO A 60 -14.43 5.00 -21.85
CA PRO A 60 -15.56 4.46 -21.07
C PRO A 60 -16.21 3.24 -21.70
N GLU A 61 -16.11 3.03 -23.02
CA GLU A 61 -16.62 1.82 -23.66
C GLU A 61 -15.70 0.61 -23.41
N ALA A 62 -14.41 0.84 -23.36
CA ALA A 62 -13.40 -0.21 -23.18
C ALA A 62 -13.49 -0.91 -21.81
N ILE A 63 -13.85 -0.20 -20.73
CA ILE A 63 -13.98 -0.82 -19.40
C ILE A 63 -15.18 -1.74 -19.33
N PHE A 64 -16.27 -1.42 -20.02
CA PHE A 64 -17.48 -2.25 -20.06
C PHE A 64 -17.42 -3.32 -21.14
N ALA A 65 -16.42 -3.31 -22.02
CA ALA A 65 -16.22 -4.35 -23.00
C ALA A 65 -15.79 -5.68 -22.31
N PRO A 66 -16.29 -6.84 -22.79
CA PRO A 66 -15.80 -8.11 -22.26
C PRO A 66 -14.29 -8.23 -22.52
N PRO A 67 -13.51 -8.69 -21.55
CA PRO A 67 -12.08 -8.86 -21.75
C PRO A 67 -11.80 -9.87 -22.86
N VAL A 68 -10.84 -9.56 -23.73
CA VAL A 68 -10.47 -10.41 -24.85
C VAL A 68 -9.86 -11.71 -24.31
N ARG A 69 -10.52 -12.85 -24.54
CA ARG A 69 -9.93 -14.16 -24.28
C ARG A 69 -8.92 -14.45 -25.38
N ARG A 70 -7.69 -14.86 -25.01
CA ARG A 70 -6.75 -15.41 -26.02
C ARG A 70 -7.44 -16.55 -26.75
N PRO A 71 -7.38 -16.61 -28.10
CA PRO A 71 -7.71 -17.82 -28.81
C PRO A 71 -6.82 -18.94 -28.24
N GLN A 72 -7.41 -19.97 -27.69
CA GLN A 72 -6.67 -21.21 -27.46
C GLN A 72 -6.30 -21.70 -28.86
N GLY A 73 -4.99 -21.73 -29.16
CA GLY A 73 -4.52 -22.26 -30.46
C GLY A 73 -5.10 -23.66 -30.65
N GLU A 74 -5.64 -23.93 -31.84
CA GLU A 74 -6.05 -25.26 -32.24
C GLU A 74 -4.86 -26.20 -32.06
N GLY A 75 -4.92 -27.07 -31.05
CA GLY A 75 -3.84 -27.99 -30.70
C GLY A 75 -3.25 -27.87 -29.28
N ALA A 76 -3.75 -26.94 -28.45
CA ALA A 76 -3.37 -26.93 -27.05
C ALA A 76 -3.88 -28.20 -26.37
N ALA A 77 -2.96 -29.09 -25.97
CA ALA A 77 -3.28 -30.23 -25.13
C ALA A 77 -4.01 -29.75 -23.85
N PRO A 78 -4.99 -30.51 -23.35
CA PRO A 78 -5.67 -30.14 -22.10
C PRO A 78 -4.62 -29.96 -21.02
N ALA A 79 -4.69 -28.87 -20.28
CA ALA A 79 -3.76 -28.51 -19.23
C ALA A 79 -3.50 -29.70 -18.31
N GLN A 80 -2.34 -30.33 -18.43
CA GLN A 80 -1.94 -31.50 -17.64
C GLN A 80 -1.18 -31.12 -16.36
N SER A 81 -1.14 -29.83 -16.03
CA SER A 81 -0.52 -29.39 -14.78
C SER A 81 -1.54 -28.69 -13.90
N PRO A 82 -1.75 -29.13 -12.65
CA PRO A 82 -2.68 -28.49 -11.72
C PRO A 82 -2.24 -27.10 -11.21
N ALA A 83 -1.18 -26.53 -11.75
CA ALA A 83 -0.46 -25.40 -11.16
C ALA A 83 -0.50 -24.10 -11.97
N GLU A 84 -1.10 -24.05 -13.17
CA GLU A 84 -1.26 -22.76 -13.85
C GLU A 84 -2.61 -22.12 -13.49
N PRO A 85 -2.59 -20.93 -12.90
CA PRO A 85 -3.81 -20.15 -12.74
C PRO A 85 -4.42 -19.85 -14.13
N PRO A 86 -5.75 -19.71 -14.24
CA PRO A 86 -6.39 -19.37 -15.51
C PRO A 86 -5.77 -18.08 -16.05
N ALA A 87 -5.56 -18.03 -17.38
CA ALA A 87 -5.00 -16.86 -18.05
C ALA A 87 -5.83 -15.61 -17.66
N ARG A 88 -5.17 -14.62 -17.07
CA ARG A 88 -5.82 -13.37 -16.64
C ARG A 88 -6.52 -12.72 -17.84
N PRO A 89 -7.72 -12.16 -17.65
CA PRO A 89 -8.42 -11.45 -18.72
C PRO A 89 -7.57 -10.29 -19.22
N ARG A 90 -7.61 -10.06 -20.52
CA ARG A 90 -6.82 -9.02 -21.16
C ARG A 90 -7.70 -7.81 -21.44
N TYR A 91 -7.44 -6.73 -20.75
CA TYR A 91 -8.12 -5.46 -20.97
C TYR A 91 -7.42 -4.60 -22.04
N SER A 92 -8.19 -3.72 -22.68
CA SER A 92 -7.62 -2.62 -23.45
C SER A 92 -6.74 -1.75 -22.54
N PRO A 93 -5.61 -1.19 -23.01
CA PRO A 93 -4.86 -0.20 -22.23
C PRO A 93 -5.70 0.99 -21.79
N LEU A 94 -6.73 1.34 -22.57
CA LEU A 94 -7.65 2.45 -22.27
C LEU A 94 -8.82 2.08 -21.35
N ALA A 95 -8.93 0.83 -20.93
CA ALA A 95 -9.95 0.41 -19.95
C ALA A 95 -9.57 0.80 -18.51
N LEU A 96 -8.28 1.01 -18.23
CA LEU A 96 -7.74 1.27 -16.91
C LEU A 96 -6.92 2.57 -16.97
N ALA A 97 -7.51 3.68 -16.49
CA ALA A 97 -6.94 5.01 -16.65
C ALA A 97 -5.68 5.23 -15.81
N ASN A 98 -5.72 4.77 -14.55
CA ASN A 98 -4.68 5.03 -13.56
C ASN A 98 -4.24 3.74 -12.88
N SER A 99 -2.98 3.74 -12.43
CA SER A 99 -2.38 2.73 -11.57
C SER A 99 -1.69 3.39 -10.38
N ASP A 100 -0.44 3.08 -10.12
CA ASP A 100 0.30 3.61 -8.98
C ASP A 100 0.80 5.05 -9.20
N MET A 101 1.29 5.68 -8.12
CA MET A 101 1.64 7.08 -8.10
C MET A 101 2.95 7.32 -7.35
N ALA A 102 3.66 8.38 -7.77
CA ALA A 102 4.78 8.96 -7.05
C ALA A 102 4.65 10.48 -7.00
N VAL A 103 5.27 11.12 -6.01
CA VAL A 103 5.30 12.59 -5.90
C VAL A 103 6.73 13.07 -5.78
N SER A 104 7.09 14.11 -6.50
CA SER A 104 8.37 14.81 -6.34
C SER A 104 8.24 16.27 -6.75
N ASP A 105 8.89 17.17 -6.00
CA ASP A 105 8.98 18.61 -6.29
C ASP A 105 7.61 19.26 -6.57
N GLY A 106 6.60 18.93 -5.75
CA GLY A 106 5.26 19.47 -5.89
C GLY A 106 4.48 18.95 -7.12
N ARG A 107 4.91 17.84 -7.72
CA ARG A 107 4.23 17.19 -8.83
C ARG A 107 3.87 15.76 -8.49
N LEU A 108 2.64 15.39 -8.84
CA LEU A 108 2.13 14.03 -8.75
C LEU A 108 2.27 13.35 -10.11
N PHE A 109 2.98 12.23 -10.15
CA PHE A 109 3.11 11.37 -11.32
C PHE A 109 2.20 10.16 -11.13
N VAL A 110 1.41 9.86 -12.15
CA VAL A 110 0.41 8.80 -12.13
C VAL A 110 0.68 7.85 -13.28
N GLY A 111 0.96 6.59 -12.95
CA GLY A 111 1.10 5.51 -13.91
C GLY A 111 -0.23 5.13 -14.56
N SER A 112 -0.15 4.51 -15.72
CA SER A 112 -1.30 4.06 -16.50
C SER A 112 -0.92 2.88 -17.38
N PHE A 113 -1.89 2.04 -17.70
CA PHE A 113 -1.70 0.97 -18.70
C PHE A 113 -1.36 1.50 -20.11
N HIS A 114 -1.60 2.79 -20.35
CA HIS A 114 -1.34 3.47 -21.62
C HIS A 114 -0.07 4.35 -21.60
N GLY A 115 0.53 4.56 -20.42
CA GLY A 115 1.71 5.39 -20.22
C GLY A 115 1.76 6.01 -18.83
N PHE A 116 2.00 7.31 -18.74
CA PHE A 116 1.97 8.04 -17.46
C PHE A 116 1.59 9.50 -17.65
N ASN A 117 1.14 10.14 -16.56
CA ASN A 117 0.72 11.53 -16.52
C ASN A 117 1.37 12.24 -15.34
N ALA A 118 1.57 13.57 -15.44
CA ALA A 118 2.01 14.39 -14.33
C ALA A 118 1.06 15.56 -14.09
N TYR A 119 0.85 15.85 -12.80
CA TYR A 119 0.01 16.93 -12.34
C TYR A 119 0.80 17.86 -11.42
N GLU A 120 0.70 19.15 -11.60
CA GLU A 120 1.22 20.14 -10.67
C GLU A 120 0.29 20.25 -9.46
N LEU A 121 0.85 20.17 -8.25
CA LEU A 121 0.13 20.27 -7.00
C LEU A 121 0.26 21.71 -6.46
N LYS A 122 -0.89 22.32 -6.15
CA LYS A 122 -0.97 23.67 -5.56
C LYS A 122 -1.83 23.59 -4.30
N ASP A 123 -1.39 24.25 -3.24
CA ASP A 123 -2.12 24.24 -1.97
C ASP A 123 -3.58 24.66 -2.16
N GLY A 124 -4.52 23.81 -1.73
CA GLY A 124 -5.96 24.06 -1.76
C GLY A 124 -6.61 24.11 -3.14
N ALA A 125 -5.86 23.87 -4.22
CA ALA A 125 -6.39 23.81 -5.58
C ALA A 125 -6.45 22.37 -6.11
N ALA A 126 -7.28 22.14 -7.13
CA ALA A 126 -7.27 20.90 -7.86
C ALA A 126 -5.91 20.71 -8.57
N PRO A 127 -5.35 19.47 -8.59
CA PRO A 127 -4.16 19.16 -9.37
C PRO A 127 -4.34 19.52 -10.85
N GLU A 128 -3.33 20.13 -11.44
CA GLU A 128 -3.35 20.58 -12.85
C GLU A 128 -2.53 19.64 -13.72
N LEU A 129 -3.12 19.04 -14.75
CA LEU A 129 -2.40 18.18 -15.70
C LEU A 129 -1.37 19.00 -16.46
N VAL A 130 -0.08 18.62 -16.36
CA VAL A 130 1.04 19.35 -17.00
C VAL A 130 1.81 18.46 -18.01
N MET A 131 1.64 17.15 -17.96
CA MET A 131 2.33 16.24 -18.88
C MET A 131 1.51 14.96 -19.07
N SER A 132 1.54 14.44 -20.31
CA SER A 132 1.01 13.10 -20.65
C SER A 132 1.96 12.42 -21.63
N VAL A 133 2.34 11.18 -21.32
CA VAL A 133 3.24 10.38 -22.17
C VAL A 133 2.57 9.05 -22.51
N VAL A 134 2.31 8.83 -23.78
CA VAL A 134 1.79 7.55 -24.28
C VAL A 134 2.96 6.58 -24.47
N CYS A 135 2.95 5.51 -23.69
CA CYS A 135 3.96 4.45 -23.73
C CYS A 135 3.39 3.16 -23.11
N PRO A 136 2.55 2.41 -23.82
CA PRO A 136 1.86 1.24 -23.28
C PRO A 136 2.84 0.16 -22.78
N GLY A 137 2.51 -0.47 -21.65
CA GLY A 137 3.44 -1.49 -21.11
C GLY A 137 2.91 -2.38 -20.01
N GLY A 138 1.71 -2.18 -19.53
CA GLY A 138 1.14 -2.84 -18.37
C GLY A 138 0.69 -1.81 -17.35
N GLN A 139 0.75 -2.12 -16.07
CA GLN A 139 0.30 -1.23 -15.00
C GLN A 139 1.04 0.11 -15.01
N GLY A 140 2.33 0.11 -15.40
CA GLY A 140 3.09 1.34 -15.51
C GLY A 140 3.40 1.98 -14.16
N ASP A 141 3.71 1.15 -13.14
CA ASP A 141 4.19 1.63 -11.86
C ASP A 141 5.35 2.61 -12.05
N VAL A 142 5.30 3.77 -11.35
CA VAL A 142 6.25 4.87 -11.54
C VAL A 142 6.95 5.25 -10.25
N SER A 143 8.22 5.66 -10.37
CA SER A 143 8.95 6.31 -9.30
C SER A 143 9.84 7.44 -9.83
N ILE A 144 10.21 8.39 -8.96
CA ILE A 144 10.93 9.61 -9.36
C ILE A 144 12.22 9.75 -8.55
N HIS A 145 13.29 10.18 -9.24
CA HIS A 145 14.53 10.60 -8.60
C HIS A 145 15.10 11.84 -9.33
N GLY A 146 14.94 13.02 -8.74
CA GLY A 146 15.25 14.28 -9.44
C GLY A 146 14.48 14.39 -10.75
N ASP A 147 15.20 14.59 -11.84
CA ASP A 147 14.64 14.67 -13.20
C ASP A 147 14.48 13.32 -13.91
N LEU A 148 14.62 12.21 -13.18
CA LEU A 148 14.45 10.87 -13.73
C LEU A 148 13.14 10.25 -13.29
N LEU A 149 12.34 9.77 -14.25
CA LEU A 149 11.18 8.94 -14.01
C LEU A 149 11.50 7.50 -14.44
N PHE A 150 11.26 6.57 -13.51
CA PHE A 150 11.33 5.13 -13.75
C PHE A 150 9.93 4.59 -13.99
N MET A 151 9.77 3.70 -14.97
CA MET A 151 8.47 3.09 -15.29
C MET A 151 8.62 1.59 -15.48
N SER A 152 7.81 0.84 -14.76
CA SER A 152 7.68 -0.63 -14.87
C SER A 152 6.94 -1.04 -16.13
N VAL A 153 7.44 -2.08 -16.81
CA VAL A 153 6.82 -2.66 -18.00
C VAL A 153 6.81 -4.18 -17.91
N GLU A 154 5.63 -4.79 -17.90
CA GLU A 154 5.49 -6.25 -17.73
C GLU A 154 4.77 -6.95 -18.90
N GLN A 155 3.96 -6.25 -19.68
CA GLN A 155 3.10 -6.89 -20.69
C GLN A 155 3.84 -7.30 -21.96
N ASN A 156 3.52 -8.47 -22.49
CA ASN A 156 4.11 -9.01 -23.71
C ASN A 156 3.82 -8.19 -24.98
N ARG A 157 2.92 -7.22 -24.93
CA ARG A 157 2.58 -6.34 -26.05
C ARG A 157 3.41 -5.07 -26.12
N ALA A 158 4.13 -4.72 -25.05
CA ALA A 158 4.90 -3.50 -24.98
C ALA A 158 6.08 -3.51 -25.96
N ARG A 159 6.39 -2.35 -26.51
CA ARG A 159 7.44 -2.13 -27.49
C ARG A 159 8.55 -1.24 -26.93
N LEU A 160 9.77 -1.47 -27.39
CA LEU A 160 10.94 -0.67 -26.99
C LEU A 160 10.79 0.82 -27.33
N ASP A 161 10.13 1.14 -28.43
CA ASP A 161 9.92 2.50 -28.94
C ASP A 161 8.67 3.22 -28.41
N CYS A 162 8.02 2.69 -27.36
CA CYS A 162 6.73 3.19 -26.85
C CYS A 162 5.58 3.17 -27.88
N GLY A 163 5.73 2.45 -28.98
CA GLY A 163 4.68 2.35 -30.00
C GLY A 163 3.40 1.71 -29.46
N THR A 164 2.25 2.19 -29.95
CA THR A 164 0.92 1.68 -29.56
C THR A 164 0.53 0.38 -30.28
N ALA A 165 1.21 0.03 -31.38
CA ALA A 165 1.05 -1.29 -32.00
C ALA A 165 1.65 -2.36 -31.08
N GLU A 166 0.95 -3.49 -30.93
CA GLU A 166 1.40 -4.56 -30.04
C GLU A 166 2.60 -5.33 -30.63
N ALA A 167 3.55 -5.72 -29.77
CA ALA A 167 4.60 -6.68 -30.11
C ALA A 167 3.97 -8.09 -30.12
N GLU A 168 3.64 -8.60 -31.31
CA GLU A 168 2.97 -9.88 -31.49
C GLU A 168 3.93 -11.08 -31.49
N GLY A 169 3.38 -12.30 -31.37
CA GLY A 169 4.10 -13.57 -31.44
C GLY A 169 4.81 -13.95 -30.15
N GLU A 170 5.39 -15.15 -30.12
CA GLU A 170 6.15 -15.64 -28.95
C GLU A 170 7.52 -14.98 -28.81
N VAL A 171 8.16 -14.68 -29.93
CA VAL A 171 9.45 -13.99 -30.04
C VAL A 171 9.27 -12.75 -30.92
N ASN A 172 9.68 -11.57 -30.41
CA ASN A 172 9.57 -10.32 -31.12
C ASN A 172 10.72 -9.38 -30.71
N ALA A 173 11.53 -8.96 -31.70
CA ALA A 173 12.70 -8.11 -31.46
C ALA A 173 12.34 -6.70 -30.91
N ASP A 174 11.15 -6.21 -31.21
CA ASP A 174 10.68 -4.90 -30.75
C ASP A 174 10.07 -4.96 -29.33
N ARG A 175 9.87 -6.16 -28.77
CA ARG A 175 9.25 -6.32 -27.45
C ARG A 175 10.15 -5.78 -26.36
N PHE A 176 9.55 -5.02 -25.48
CA PHE A 176 10.18 -4.54 -24.27
C PHE A 176 9.45 -5.05 -23.02
N ARG A 177 10.22 -5.53 -22.04
CA ARG A 177 9.77 -5.84 -20.67
C ARG A 177 10.91 -5.57 -19.70
N GLY A 178 10.67 -4.75 -18.68
CA GLY A 178 11.68 -4.33 -17.71
C GLY A 178 11.45 -2.92 -17.21
N ILE A 179 12.49 -2.15 -17.00
CA ILE A 179 12.44 -0.77 -16.50
C ILE A 179 12.81 0.21 -17.60
N ARG A 180 11.93 1.20 -17.85
CA ARG A 180 12.23 2.38 -18.65
C ARG A 180 12.71 3.50 -17.75
N ILE A 181 13.63 4.31 -18.25
CA ILE A 181 14.08 5.53 -17.58
C ILE A 181 13.82 6.70 -18.54
N PHE A 182 13.06 7.67 -18.05
CA PHE A 182 12.77 8.90 -18.79
C PHE A 182 13.49 10.07 -18.14
N ASP A 183 14.05 10.96 -18.97
CA ASP A 183 14.44 12.30 -18.60
C ASP A 183 13.18 13.18 -18.69
N ILE A 184 12.78 13.76 -17.55
CA ILE A 184 11.61 14.62 -17.39
C ILE A 184 12.00 16.06 -17.00
N SER A 185 13.25 16.45 -17.20
CA SER A 185 13.73 17.82 -16.93
C SER A 185 12.97 18.88 -17.72
N ASP A 186 12.51 18.53 -18.93
CA ASP A 186 11.53 19.32 -19.69
C ASP A 186 10.22 18.54 -19.80
N LEU A 187 9.21 18.94 -19.02
CA LEU A 187 7.89 18.29 -19.03
C LEU A 187 7.16 18.38 -20.37
N ASN A 188 7.54 19.31 -21.26
CA ASN A 188 6.97 19.42 -22.61
C ASN A 188 7.64 18.48 -23.60
N ALA A 189 8.81 17.93 -23.26
CA ALA A 189 9.60 17.06 -24.15
C ALA A 189 10.25 15.90 -23.37
N PRO A 190 9.49 15.09 -22.61
CA PRO A 190 10.04 13.96 -21.87
C PRO A 190 10.66 12.93 -22.84
N ARG A 191 11.81 12.36 -22.47
CA ARG A 191 12.57 11.46 -23.35
C ARG A 191 12.93 10.16 -22.66
N GLN A 192 12.62 9.02 -23.25
CA GLN A 192 13.20 7.76 -22.82
C GLN A 192 14.71 7.76 -23.08
N ILE A 193 15.52 7.68 -22.04
CA ILE A 193 16.99 7.70 -22.11
C ILE A 193 17.61 6.32 -21.88
N ALA A 194 16.90 5.43 -21.19
CA ALA A 194 17.33 4.04 -20.99
C ALA A 194 16.13 3.07 -20.98
N ALA A 195 16.43 1.81 -21.26
CA ALA A 195 15.45 0.71 -21.27
C ALA A 195 16.15 -0.59 -20.86
N VAL A 196 16.06 -0.95 -19.58
CA VAL A 196 16.71 -2.14 -19.04
C VAL A 196 15.79 -3.34 -19.20
N GLN A 197 16.16 -4.29 -20.08
CA GLN A 197 15.41 -5.51 -20.34
C GLN A 197 15.58 -6.54 -19.23
N THR A 198 14.48 -7.14 -18.78
CA THR A 198 14.49 -8.23 -17.80
C THR A 198 13.78 -9.48 -18.31
N CYS A 199 14.02 -10.62 -17.70
CA CYS A 199 13.45 -11.89 -18.15
C CYS A 199 11.95 -12.03 -17.90
N ARG A 200 11.43 -11.37 -16.85
CA ARG A 200 10.03 -11.47 -16.42
C ARG A 200 9.27 -10.15 -16.51
N GLY A 201 9.91 -9.10 -17.05
CA GLY A 201 9.38 -7.75 -17.00
C GLY A 201 9.55 -7.10 -15.63
N SER A 202 8.85 -6.02 -15.44
CA SER A 202 8.72 -5.32 -14.15
C SER A 202 7.24 -5.10 -13.88
N HIS A 203 6.74 -5.65 -12.78
CA HIS A 203 5.40 -5.39 -12.29
C HIS A 203 5.39 -4.11 -11.47
N THR A 204 6.22 -4.09 -10.43
CA THR A 204 6.59 -2.92 -9.64
C THR A 204 8.11 -2.82 -9.55
N HIS A 205 8.60 -1.72 -9.04
CA HIS A 205 10.02 -1.54 -8.79
C HIS A 205 10.26 -0.62 -7.60
N THR A 206 11.41 -0.79 -6.95
CA THR A 206 11.72 -0.04 -5.75
C THR A 206 13.07 0.64 -5.87
N GLN A 207 13.11 1.94 -5.66
CA GLN A 207 14.35 2.70 -5.58
C GLN A 207 15.06 2.42 -4.25
N VAL A 208 16.34 2.08 -4.32
CA VAL A 208 17.20 1.83 -3.16
C VAL A 208 18.40 2.76 -3.24
N PRO A 209 18.47 3.82 -2.45
CA PRO A 209 19.61 4.72 -2.45
C PRO A 209 20.87 3.98 -1.97
N HIS A 210 22.00 4.29 -2.59
CA HIS A 210 23.28 3.75 -2.12
C HIS A 210 23.63 4.37 -0.75
N PRO A 211 24.07 3.58 0.26
CA PRO A 211 24.22 4.07 1.64
C PRO A 211 25.26 5.17 1.82
N THR A 212 26.23 5.29 0.91
CA THR A 212 27.35 6.25 1.03
C THR A 212 27.68 7.02 -0.25
N ASP A 213 27.18 6.60 -1.41
CA ASP A 213 27.43 7.27 -2.69
C ASP A 213 26.13 7.89 -3.23
N PRO A 214 25.95 9.21 -3.16
CA PRO A 214 24.74 9.86 -3.63
C PRO A 214 24.58 9.86 -5.16
N ASN A 215 25.60 9.45 -5.92
CA ASN A 215 25.56 9.38 -7.38
C ASN A 215 25.10 8.01 -7.92
N VAL A 216 24.75 7.09 -7.01
CA VAL A 216 24.31 5.74 -7.38
C VAL A 216 22.94 5.45 -6.78
N LEU A 217 22.03 5.02 -7.63
CA LEU A 217 20.73 4.49 -7.25
C LEU A 217 20.63 3.03 -7.70
N TYR A 218 20.01 2.19 -6.86
CA TYR A 218 19.64 0.83 -7.26
C TYR A 218 18.13 0.76 -7.45
N ILE A 219 17.72 -0.13 -8.36
CA ILE A 219 16.32 -0.50 -8.55
C ILE A 219 16.19 -2.00 -8.26
N TYR A 220 15.37 -2.35 -7.27
CA TYR A 220 14.92 -3.73 -7.08
C TYR A 220 13.72 -3.97 -7.97
N ASN A 221 13.86 -4.89 -8.91
CA ASN A 221 12.83 -5.20 -9.88
C ASN A 221 11.96 -6.36 -9.38
N SER A 222 10.68 -6.12 -9.19
CA SER A 222 9.66 -7.12 -8.88
C SER A 222 8.95 -7.56 -10.15
N ALA A 223 8.95 -8.86 -10.43
CA ALA A 223 8.57 -9.41 -11.71
C ALA A 223 7.59 -10.58 -11.58
N THR A 224 6.32 -10.36 -11.88
CA THR A 224 5.24 -11.35 -11.72
C THR A 224 4.93 -12.15 -12.98
N SER A 225 5.33 -11.65 -14.14
CA SER A 225 5.01 -12.28 -15.43
C SER A 225 5.83 -13.55 -15.72
N GLY A 226 5.38 -14.35 -16.68
CA GLY A 226 6.13 -15.52 -17.18
C GLY A 226 7.48 -15.14 -17.78
N VAL A 227 8.44 -16.07 -17.72
CA VAL A 227 9.78 -15.87 -18.25
C VAL A 227 9.74 -15.77 -19.79
N ARG A 228 10.50 -14.84 -20.37
CA ARG A 228 10.67 -14.70 -21.83
C ARG A 228 11.44 -15.88 -22.41
N LYS A 229 11.19 -16.17 -23.68
CA LYS A 229 11.97 -17.19 -24.41
C LYS A 229 13.44 -16.76 -24.54
N SER A 230 14.36 -17.73 -24.44
CA SER A 230 15.79 -17.47 -24.65
C SER A 230 16.12 -16.97 -26.05
N GLU A 231 15.30 -17.30 -27.05
CA GLU A 231 15.42 -16.83 -28.43
C GLU A 231 15.12 -15.32 -28.55
N GLU A 232 14.34 -14.76 -27.59
CA GLU A 232 14.04 -13.33 -27.54
C GLU A 232 15.07 -12.58 -26.69
N LEU A 233 15.48 -13.16 -25.55
CA LEU A 233 16.49 -12.60 -24.66
C LEU A 233 17.35 -13.74 -24.09
N GLY A 234 18.55 -13.92 -24.66
CA GLY A 234 19.41 -15.08 -24.46
C GLY A 234 19.83 -15.42 -23.02
N ILE A 235 19.63 -14.47 -22.09
CA ILE A 235 19.92 -14.68 -20.65
C ILE A 235 18.76 -15.30 -19.88
N CYS A 236 17.62 -15.55 -20.51
CA CYS A 236 16.39 -15.97 -19.82
C CYS A 236 16.22 -17.49 -19.84
N SER A 237 15.84 -18.03 -18.69
CA SER A 237 15.51 -19.44 -18.49
C SER A 237 14.44 -19.56 -17.41
N ASP A 238 13.47 -20.45 -17.62
CA ASP A 238 12.37 -20.76 -16.70
C ASP A 238 12.48 -22.15 -16.06
N GLY A 239 13.59 -22.85 -16.28
CA GLY A 239 13.86 -24.18 -15.70
C GLY A 239 13.88 -24.18 -14.17
N GLN A 240 13.56 -25.32 -13.56
CA GLN A 240 13.72 -25.48 -12.12
C GLN A 240 15.21 -25.38 -11.73
N PRO A 241 15.54 -24.93 -10.51
CA PRO A 241 16.94 -24.75 -10.08
C PRO A 241 17.82 -25.99 -10.23
N GLY A 242 17.25 -27.19 -10.03
CA GLY A 242 17.95 -28.47 -10.23
C GLY A 242 18.27 -28.80 -11.69
N GLU A 243 17.52 -28.21 -12.63
CA GLU A 243 17.71 -28.36 -14.08
C GLU A 243 18.58 -27.26 -14.63
N ASN A 244 18.34 -26.03 -14.20
CA ASN A 244 19.09 -24.87 -14.60
C ASN A 244 19.30 -23.87 -13.43
N PRO A 245 20.50 -23.80 -12.83
CA PRO A 245 20.79 -22.89 -11.76
C PRO A 245 20.80 -21.40 -12.19
N GLN A 246 20.79 -21.12 -13.50
CA GLN A 246 20.68 -19.76 -14.07
C GLN A 246 19.23 -19.33 -14.31
N THR A 247 18.26 -20.10 -13.79
CA THR A 247 16.82 -19.74 -13.93
C THR A 247 16.54 -18.29 -13.51
N ALA A 248 15.63 -17.64 -14.22
CA ALA A 248 15.11 -16.32 -13.87
C ALA A 248 14.08 -16.35 -12.71
N LEU A 249 13.77 -17.55 -12.21
CA LEU A 249 12.93 -17.76 -11.04
C LEU A 249 13.75 -17.66 -9.74
N TYR A 250 13.10 -17.40 -8.62
CA TYR A 250 13.70 -17.39 -7.27
C TYR A 250 14.79 -16.33 -7.04
N SER A 251 14.69 -15.21 -7.76
CA SER A 251 15.58 -14.05 -7.59
C SER A 251 14.84 -12.76 -7.93
N ILE A 252 15.46 -11.64 -7.59
CA ILE A 252 15.12 -10.33 -8.14
C ILE A 252 16.26 -9.86 -9.05
N ASP A 253 15.97 -8.98 -10.01
CA ASP A 253 17.01 -8.25 -10.73
C ASP A 253 17.34 -6.98 -9.93
N VAL A 254 18.62 -6.75 -9.64
CA VAL A 254 19.12 -5.50 -9.06
C VAL A 254 19.75 -4.69 -10.19
N ILE A 255 19.16 -3.56 -10.49
CA ILE A 255 19.61 -2.64 -11.54
C ILE A 255 20.37 -1.50 -10.89
N LYS A 256 21.61 -1.25 -11.30
CA LYS A 256 22.40 -0.09 -10.87
C LYS A 256 22.21 1.04 -11.87
N VAL A 257 21.92 2.22 -11.37
CA VAL A 257 21.74 3.44 -12.15
C VAL A 257 22.78 4.47 -11.69
N PRO A 258 23.82 4.73 -12.49
CA PRO A 258 24.69 5.88 -12.27
C PRO A 258 23.92 7.16 -12.55
N LEU A 259 23.75 8.04 -11.55
CA LEU A 259 22.89 9.23 -11.70
C LEU A 259 23.50 10.32 -12.61
N ASP A 260 24.81 10.30 -12.81
CA ASP A 260 25.54 11.16 -13.78
C ASP A 260 25.52 10.61 -15.22
N ALA A 261 25.14 9.34 -15.41
CA ALA A 261 25.05 8.66 -16.70
C ALA A 261 23.94 7.61 -16.70
N PRO A 262 22.66 8.00 -16.48
CA PRO A 262 21.55 7.07 -16.27
C PRO A 262 21.25 6.16 -17.47
N GLU A 263 21.70 6.52 -18.69
CA GLU A 263 21.68 5.67 -19.87
C GLU A 263 22.54 4.41 -19.74
N GLN A 264 23.46 4.35 -18.78
CA GLN A 264 24.29 3.17 -18.47
C GLN A 264 23.65 2.24 -17.45
N ALA A 265 22.38 2.47 -17.09
CA ALA A 265 21.66 1.59 -16.16
C ALA A 265 21.68 0.13 -16.64
N ALA A 266 22.04 -0.78 -15.75
CA ALA A 266 22.18 -2.21 -16.09
C ALA A 266 21.92 -3.10 -14.86
N ILE A 267 21.51 -4.35 -15.12
CA ILE A 267 21.43 -5.39 -14.09
C ILE A 267 22.85 -5.73 -13.62
N VAL A 268 23.13 -5.54 -12.33
CA VAL A 268 24.44 -5.83 -11.72
C VAL A 268 24.44 -7.14 -10.92
N SER A 269 23.29 -7.55 -10.43
CA SER A 269 23.17 -8.81 -9.68
C SER A 269 21.77 -9.41 -9.78
N ARG A 270 21.66 -10.70 -9.42
CA ARG A 270 20.41 -11.46 -9.29
C ARG A 270 20.44 -12.28 -7.99
N PRO A 271 20.30 -11.62 -6.84
CA PRO A 271 20.36 -12.29 -5.54
C PRO A 271 19.21 -13.30 -5.40
N ARG A 272 19.54 -14.50 -4.88
CA ARG A 272 18.62 -15.61 -4.66
C ARG A 272 17.90 -15.43 -3.32
N ILE A 273 17.05 -14.42 -3.20
CA ILE A 273 16.38 -14.05 -1.93
C ILE A 273 15.46 -15.15 -1.38
N PHE A 274 15.11 -16.15 -2.20
CA PHE A 274 14.32 -17.31 -1.79
C PHE A 274 15.18 -18.55 -1.47
N ALA A 275 16.50 -18.47 -1.62
CA ALA A 275 17.38 -19.58 -1.27
C ALA A 275 17.25 -19.95 0.21
N ASP A 276 17.34 -21.24 0.49
CA ASP A 276 17.41 -21.76 1.85
C ASP A 276 18.68 -21.28 2.54
N ARG A 277 18.57 -20.80 3.78
CA ARG A 277 19.67 -20.16 4.49
C ARG A 277 20.76 -21.14 4.95
N GLU A 278 20.39 -22.39 5.25
CA GLU A 278 21.30 -23.39 5.79
C GLU A 278 22.03 -24.12 4.67
N THR A 279 21.30 -24.49 3.63
CA THR A 279 21.82 -25.30 2.53
C THR A 279 22.24 -24.49 1.31
N GLY A 280 21.77 -23.24 1.17
CA GLY A 280 21.95 -22.41 -0.02
C GLY A 280 21.15 -22.91 -1.24
N ALA A 281 20.27 -23.90 -1.08
CA ALA A 281 19.46 -24.43 -2.17
C ALA A 281 18.54 -23.34 -2.71
N ILE A 282 18.59 -23.12 -4.03
CA ILE A 282 17.72 -22.17 -4.72
C ILE A 282 16.32 -22.78 -4.78
N ALA A 283 15.36 -22.22 -4.00
CA ALA A 283 14.00 -22.73 -3.94
C ALA A 283 13.02 -21.64 -3.55
N GLY A 284 11.74 -21.84 -3.86
CA GLY A 284 10.65 -21.07 -3.29
C GLY A 284 10.38 -21.47 -1.84
N LEU A 285 9.79 -20.57 -1.07
CA LEU A 285 9.36 -20.84 0.30
C LEU A 285 8.05 -21.63 0.30
N TRP A 286 6.98 -21.02 -0.20
CA TRP A 286 5.71 -21.71 -0.42
C TRP A 286 5.78 -22.53 -1.72
N HIS A 287 5.45 -23.81 -1.65
CA HIS A 287 5.56 -24.73 -2.80
C HIS A 287 4.38 -24.66 -3.79
N GLY A 288 3.40 -23.81 -3.51
CA GLY A 288 2.18 -23.66 -4.31
C GLY A 288 1.07 -24.63 -3.89
N GLY A 289 -0.13 -24.35 -4.36
CA GLY A 289 -1.31 -25.15 -4.11
C GLY A 289 -2.35 -24.47 -3.25
N ALA A 290 -3.25 -25.25 -2.63
CA ALA A 290 -4.24 -24.75 -1.69
C ALA A 290 -3.60 -24.58 -0.30
N ALA A 291 -3.80 -23.42 0.31
CA ALA A 291 -3.42 -23.15 1.69
C ALA A 291 -4.69 -23.08 2.57
N GLY A 292 -4.59 -23.57 3.82
CA GLY A 292 -5.70 -23.51 4.77
C GLY A 292 -7.01 -24.12 4.26
N ILE A 293 -8.11 -23.53 4.71
CA ILE A 293 -9.48 -23.88 4.26
C ILE A 293 -9.92 -23.08 3.04
N ALA A 294 -9.10 -22.13 2.59
CA ALA A 294 -9.42 -21.24 1.51
C ALA A 294 -9.54 -22.00 0.18
N SER A 295 -10.48 -21.59 -0.65
CA SER A 295 -10.66 -22.13 -1.99
C SER A 295 -9.62 -21.63 -2.99
N GLN A 296 -8.86 -20.60 -2.67
CA GLN A 296 -7.85 -20.04 -3.55
C GLN A 296 -6.58 -20.88 -3.53
N ARG A 297 -6.05 -21.12 -4.72
CA ARG A 297 -4.75 -21.76 -4.92
C ARG A 297 -3.71 -20.65 -5.18
N THR A 298 -2.67 -20.61 -4.37
CA THR A 298 -1.57 -19.66 -4.52
C THR A 298 -0.43 -20.29 -5.29
N ALA A 299 0.17 -19.56 -6.23
CA ALA A 299 1.34 -20.01 -6.96
C ALA A 299 2.54 -20.22 -6.02
N GLN A 300 3.50 -21.02 -6.48
CA GLN A 300 4.77 -21.18 -5.77
C GLN A 300 5.47 -19.83 -5.61
N THR A 301 6.04 -19.59 -4.41
CA THR A 301 6.83 -18.39 -4.15
C THR A 301 8.16 -18.42 -4.93
N ASN A 302 8.18 -17.78 -6.09
CA ASN A 302 9.35 -17.67 -6.96
C ASN A 302 9.60 -16.24 -7.47
N HIS A 303 8.86 -15.28 -6.97
CA HIS A 303 8.95 -13.84 -7.23
C HIS A 303 8.30 -13.06 -6.10
N CYS A 304 8.61 -11.77 -6.00
CA CYS A 304 7.83 -10.82 -5.20
C CYS A 304 6.89 -10.03 -6.09
N HIS A 305 5.77 -9.60 -5.53
CA HIS A 305 4.91 -8.59 -6.13
C HIS A 305 5.49 -7.22 -5.84
N ASP A 306 5.59 -6.83 -4.57
CA ASP A 306 6.24 -5.60 -4.12
C ASP A 306 7.38 -5.89 -3.15
N ILE A 307 8.37 -4.99 -3.15
CA ILE A 307 9.40 -4.89 -2.12
C ILE A 307 9.42 -3.45 -1.64
N THR A 308 9.20 -3.24 -0.35
CA THR A 308 9.32 -1.92 0.26
C THR A 308 10.59 -1.84 1.08
N VAL A 309 11.43 -0.85 0.78
CA VAL A 309 12.69 -0.61 1.49
C VAL A 309 12.55 0.47 2.54
N PHE A 310 13.29 0.31 3.65
CA PHE A 310 13.46 1.33 4.67
C PHE A 310 14.98 1.56 4.87
N PRO A 311 15.60 2.40 4.03
CA PRO A 311 17.05 2.53 3.94
C PRO A 311 17.73 2.90 5.27
N GLN A 312 17.10 3.76 6.08
CA GLN A 312 17.65 4.18 7.37
C GLN A 312 17.76 3.04 8.39
N LEU A 313 17.06 1.93 8.16
CA LEU A 313 17.13 0.71 8.97
C LEU A 313 17.99 -0.39 8.33
N GLY A 314 18.38 -0.22 7.06
CA GLY A 314 19.02 -1.28 6.28
C GLY A 314 18.12 -2.49 6.05
N LEU A 315 16.81 -2.28 6.02
CA LEU A 315 15.78 -3.33 5.90
C LEU A 315 14.91 -3.15 4.67
N ALA A 316 14.43 -4.27 4.14
CA ALA A 316 13.31 -4.29 3.20
C ALA A 316 12.32 -5.39 3.55
N ALA A 317 11.05 -5.15 3.24
CA ALA A 317 9.96 -6.13 3.35
C ALA A 317 9.45 -6.49 1.96
N GLY A 318 9.48 -7.77 1.62
CA GLY A 318 8.96 -8.28 0.35
C GLY A 318 7.63 -8.99 0.57
N ALA A 319 6.62 -8.64 -0.24
CA ALA A 319 5.38 -9.37 -0.37
C ALA A 319 5.47 -10.26 -1.61
N CYS A 320 5.61 -11.58 -1.42
CA CYS A 320 6.14 -12.46 -2.44
C CYS A 320 5.20 -13.64 -2.72
N SER A 321 4.03 -13.37 -3.27
CA SER A 321 3.02 -14.36 -3.64
C SER A 321 2.51 -15.19 -2.46
N GLY A 322 3.26 -16.18 -1.99
CA GLY A 322 2.90 -17.08 -0.89
C GLY A 322 3.55 -16.74 0.46
N ASN A 323 4.42 -15.73 0.51
CA ASN A 323 5.16 -15.38 1.72
C ASN A 323 5.39 -13.88 1.84
N GLY A 324 5.39 -13.37 3.08
CA GLY A 324 6.09 -12.16 3.45
C GLY A 324 7.53 -12.47 3.81
N ILE A 325 8.49 -11.64 3.41
CA ILE A 325 9.92 -11.81 3.74
C ILE A 325 10.52 -10.52 4.28
N LEU A 326 11.51 -10.64 5.14
CA LEU A 326 12.33 -9.53 5.60
C LEU A 326 13.74 -9.70 5.04
N LEU A 327 14.28 -8.63 4.44
CA LEU A 327 15.61 -8.61 3.83
C LEU A 327 16.54 -7.66 4.58
N ASP A 328 17.81 -8.03 4.68
CA ASP A 328 18.93 -7.12 4.95
C ASP A 328 19.36 -6.49 3.63
N ILE A 329 19.39 -5.17 3.56
CA ILE A 329 19.81 -4.38 2.40
C ILE A 329 21.01 -3.49 2.71
N SER A 330 21.80 -3.84 3.73
CA SER A 330 23.03 -3.10 4.07
C SER A 330 24.02 -3.08 2.91
N ASP A 331 24.02 -4.13 2.08
CA ASP A 331 24.61 -4.14 0.75
C ASP A 331 23.47 -4.18 -0.27
N PRO A 332 23.14 -3.06 -0.93
CA PRO A 332 22.03 -3.01 -1.86
C PRO A 332 22.24 -3.84 -3.14
N GLU A 333 23.47 -4.21 -3.50
CA GLU A 333 23.76 -5.12 -4.62
C GLU A 333 23.50 -6.60 -4.26
N GLN A 334 23.52 -6.94 -2.96
CA GLN A 334 23.38 -8.32 -2.47
C GLN A 334 22.38 -8.41 -1.30
N PRO A 335 21.11 -8.01 -1.49
CA PRO A 335 20.11 -8.16 -0.45
C PRO A 335 19.97 -9.61 -0.02
N GLY A 336 19.87 -9.84 1.29
CA GLY A 336 19.78 -11.17 1.87
C GLY A 336 18.53 -11.35 2.72
N ARG A 337 17.81 -12.47 2.57
CA ARG A 337 16.65 -12.80 3.41
C ARG A 337 17.08 -13.09 4.84
N ILE A 338 16.44 -12.47 5.82
CA ILE A 338 16.69 -12.66 7.25
C ILE A 338 15.51 -13.27 8.00
N SER A 339 14.30 -13.14 7.48
CA SER A 339 13.11 -13.79 8.02
C SER A 339 12.06 -13.98 6.93
N GLU A 340 11.16 -14.90 7.17
CA GLU A 340 9.97 -15.15 6.36
C GLU A 340 8.74 -15.38 7.23
N LEU A 341 7.57 -15.10 6.66
CA LEU A 341 6.27 -15.36 7.26
C LEU A 341 5.36 -16.05 6.24
N PHE A 342 4.68 -17.08 6.68
CA PHE A 342 3.61 -17.76 5.96
C PHE A 342 2.34 -17.71 6.79
N ASP A 343 1.22 -17.47 6.15
CA ASP A 343 -0.09 -17.59 6.76
C ASP A 343 -1.06 -18.25 5.77
N ALA A 344 -1.82 -19.25 6.22
CA ALA A 344 -2.70 -20.04 5.38
C ALA A 344 -3.93 -19.26 4.87
N ASP A 345 -4.27 -18.16 5.52
CA ASP A 345 -5.38 -17.29 5.15
C ASP A 345 -4.97 -16.18 4.16
N MET A 346 -3.67 -15.98 3.95
CA MET A 346 -3.14 -15.04 2.95
C MET A 346 -3.07 -15.72 1.59
N ALA A 347 -3.90 -15.30 0.65
CA ALA A 347 -3.97 -15.91 -0.67
C ALA A 347 -2.93 -15.37 -1.66
N TYR A 348 -2.61 -14.07 -1.58
CA TYR A 348 -1.62 -13.45 -2.44
C TYR A 348 -0.94 -12.26 -1.73
N TRP A 349 0.26 -12.50 -1.21
CA TRP A 349 1.09 -11.47 -0.59
C TRP A 349 1.50 -10.44 -1.65
N HIS A 350 0.96 -9.21 -1.53
CA HIS A 350 0.96 -8.20 -2.56
C HIS A 350 1.89 -7.03 -2.25
N SER A 351 1.65 -6.29 -1.17
CA SER A 351 2.47 -5.16 -0.75
C SER A 351 2.84 -5.23 0.72
N ALA A 352 3.83 -4.44 1.13
CA ALA A 352 4.32 -4.36 2.50
C ALA A 352 4.56 -2.90 2.88
N THR A 353 4.17 -2.49 4.10
CA THR A 353 4.38 -1.13 4.60
C THR A 353 4.88 -1.19 6.03
N PHE A 354 6.09 -0.67 6.30
CA PHE A 354 6.61 -0.54 7.67
C PHE A 354 5.85 0.57 8.41
N ASN A 355 5.71 0.43 9.74
CA ASN A 355 5.43 1.59 10.56
C ASN A 355 6.70 2.48 10.69
N ASN A 356 6.56 3.69 11.24
CA ASN A 356 7.68 4.64 11.31
C ASN A 356 8.84 4.18 12.21
N ALA A 357 8.58 3.28 13.17
CA ALA A 357 9.61 2.69 14.02
C ALA A 357 10.36 1.53 13.33
N GLY A 358 9.74 0.89 12.32
CA GLY A 358 10.27 -0.30 11.65
C GLY A 358 10.08 -1.58 12.46
N ASP A 359 9.28 -1.55 13.52
CA ASP A 359 8.98 -2.70 14.37
C ASP A 359 7.66 -3.40 14.03
N ARG A 360 6.94 -2.90 12.99
CA ARG A 360 5.71 -3.47 12.44
C ARG A 360 5.70 -3.37 10.93
N ILE A 361 5.04 -4.33 10.31
CA ILE A 361 4.81 -4.35 8.86
C ILE A 361 3.35 -4.73 8.63
N VAL A 362 2.68 -3.99 7.76
CA VAL A 362 1.38 -4.34 7.21
C VAL A 362 1.62 -5.03 5.87
N PHE A 363 1.25 -6.30 5.75
CA PHE A 363 1.23 -7.03 4.48
C PHE A 363 -0.20 -7.09 3.96
N THR A 364 -0.40 -6.83 2.68
CA THR A 364 -1.71 -6.87 2.03
C THR A 364 -1.95 -8.19 1.31
N ASP A 365 -3.19 -8.69 1.37
CA ASP A 365 -3.67 -9.84 0.60
C ASP A 365 -4.51 -9.37 -0.58
N GLU A 366 -3.92 -9.32 -1.76
CA GLU A 366 -4.64 -9.02 -3.00
C GLU A 366 -5.30 -10.29 -3.57
N TRP A 367 -6.22 -10.88 -2.84
CA TRP A 367 -6.89 -12.11 -3.24
C TRP A 367 -7.47 -12.03 -4.66
N GLY A 368 -6.96 -12.87 -5.55
CA GLY A 368 -7.43 -12.92 -6.94
C GLY A 368 -6.88 -11.81 -7.86
N GLY A 369 -5.89 -11.03 -7.40
CA GLY A 369 -5.27 -9.95 -8.20
C GLY A 369 -6.26 -8.87 -8.56
N GLY A 370 -7.03 -8.37 -7.59
CA GLY A 370 -8.00 -7.31 -7.78
C GLY A 370 -9.24 -7.69 -8.59
N THR A 371 -9.41 -8.97 -8.94
CA THR A 371 -10.55 -9.45 -9.76
C THR A 371 -11.57 -10.28 -8.99
N SER A 372 -11.54 -10.23 -7.65
CA SER A 372 -12.41 -11.00 -6.77
C SER A 372 -13.13 -10.12 -5.76
N ALA A 373 -14.44 -10.35 -5.60
CA ALA A 373 -15.21 -9.77 -4.51
C ALA A 373 -14.94 -10.60 -3.23
N ARG A 374 -14.08 -10.11 -2.33
CA ARG A 374 -13.73 -10.77 -1.05
C ARG A 374 -14.08 -9.93 0.17
N CYS A 375 -15.13 -9.10 0.05
CA CYS A 375 -15.67 -8.27 1.12
C CYS A 375 -17.17 -8.48 1.30
N GLN A 376 -17.72 -9.64 0.90
CA GLN A 376 -19.10 -9.99 1.17
C GLN A 376 -19.29 -10.36 2.65
N ALA A 377 -20.53 -10.29 3.14
CA ALA A 377 -20.82 -10.55 4.55
C ALA A 377 -20.43 -11.96 5.03
N GLU A 378 -20.45 -12.93 4.11
CA GLU A 378 -20.07 -14.33 4.37
C GLU A 378 -18.59 -14.64 4.23
N ASP A 379 -17.80 -13.72 3.65
CA ASP A 379 -16.36 -13.92 3.52
C ASP A 379 -15.65 -13.86 4.89
N PRO A 380 -14.71 -14.77 5.18
CA PRO A 380 -13.90 -14.69 6.39
C PRO A 380 -13.19 -13.34 6.54
N ALA A 381 -13.05 -12.88 7.77
CA ALA A 381 -12.41 -11.60 8.07
C ALA A 381 -10.91 -11.56 7.74
N THR A 382 -10.29 -12.71 7.44
CA THR A 382 -8.89 -12.85 7.06
C THR A 382 -8.67 -12.78 5.55
N TRP A 383 -9.71 -12.97 4.72
CA TRP A 383 -9.57 -13.02 3.27
C TRP A 383 -9.52 -11.62 2.63
N GLY A 384 -8.55 -11.40 1.74
CA GLY A 384 -8.35 -10.12 1.08
C GLY A 384 -8.08 -8.98 2.06
N ALA A 385 -7.47 -9.29 3.18
CA ALA A 385 -7.25 -8.41 4.32
C ALA A 385 -5.77 -8.00 4.46
N ASN A 386 -5.48 -7.12 5.39
CA ASN A 386 -4.12 -6.85 5.85
C ASN A 386 -3.73 -7.84 6.94
N LEU A 387 -2.53 -8.40 6.86
CA LEU A 387 -1.88 -9.07 7.98
C LEU A 387 -0.91 -8.08 8.64
N ILE A 388 -1.12 -7.82 9.94
CA ILE A 388 -0.21 -7.01 10.74
C ILE A 388 0.85 -7.95 11.33
N ALA A 389 2.11 -7.71 11.01
CA ALA A 389 3.25 -8.44 11.57
C ALA A 389 4.10 -7.53 12.48
N THR A 390 4.70 -8.09 13.53
CA THR A 390 5.76 -7.44 14.31
C THR A 390 7.13 -7.95 13.86
N VAL A 391 8.14 -7.08 14.03
CA VAL A 391 9.55 -7.39 13.82
C VAL A 391 10.23 -7.41 15.18
N GLU A 392 10.52 -8.60 15.70
CA GLU A 392 11.18 -8.81 16.98
C GLU A 392 12.49 -9.56 16.73
N ASP A 393 13.61 -9.00 17.17
CA ASP A 393 14.95 -9.57 16.94
C ASP A 393 15.21 -9.92 15.46
N ARG A 394 14.74 -9.05 14.55
CA ARG A 394 14.78 -9.25 13.08
C ARG A 394 14.00 -10.50 12.60
N GLN A 395 13.02 -10.95 13.37
CA GLN A 395 12.10 -12.03 12.98
C GLN A 395 10.69 -11.51 12.81
N LEU A 396 10.02 -11.95 11.75
CA LEU A 396 8.61 -11.65 11.48
C LEU A 396 7.70 -12.55 12.31
N LYS A 397 6.66 -11.95 12.92
CA LYS A 397 5.58 -12.66 13.60
C LYS A 397 4.24 -12.04 13.21
N GLY A 398 3.32 -12.84 12.68
CA GLY A 398 1.94 -12.43 12.46
C GLY A 398 1.22 -12.15 13.79
N GLN A 399 0.45 -11.08 13.87
CA GLN A 399 -0.27 -10.65 15.06
C GLN A 399 -1.78 -10.70 14.87
N SER A 400 -2.28 -10.10 13.81
CA SER A 400 -3.72 -9.96 13.56
C SER A 400 -4.01 -9.66 12.11
N PHE A 401 -5.29 -9.66 11.77
CA PHE A 401 -5.79 -9.22 10.48
C PHE A 401 -6.65 -7.97 10.62
N PHE A 402 -6.62 -7.12 9.59
CA PHE A 402 -7.56 -6.02 9.41
C PHE A 402 -8.21 -6.14 8.04
N LYS A 403 -9.52 -6.24 8.02
CA LYS A 403 -10.35 -6.24 6.81
C LYS A 403 -11.23 -5.00 6.78
N LEU A 404 -11.55 -4.53 5.60
CA LEU A 404 -12.56 -3.49 5.41
C LEU A 404 -13.85 -3.85 6.18
N PRO A 405 -14.32 -3.00 7.13
CA PRO A 405 -15.44 -3.36 8.00
C PRO A 405 -16.79 -3.45 7.28
N ALA A 406 -16.96 -2.67 6.19
CA ALA A 406 -18.18 -2.67 5.40
C ALA A 406 -18.25 -3.89 4.49
N SER A 407 -19.32 -4.67 4.60
CA SER A 407 -19.66 -5.68 3.60
C SER A 407 -20.16 -4.98 2.33
N GLN A 408 -19.67 -5.43 1.18
CA GLN A 408 -20.02 -4.85 -0.12
C GLN A 408 -20.64 -5.89 -1.07
N ALA A 409 -21.05 -5.45 -2.25
CA ALA A 409 -21.75 -6.31 -3.20
C ALA A 409 -20.82 -7.26 -3.94
N ALA A 410 -21.35 -8.33 -4.52
CA ALA A 410 -20.62 -9.28 -5.37
C ALA A 410 -20.10 -8.64 -6.68
N SER A 411 -20.59 -7.46 -7.04
CA SER A 411 -20.13 -6.67 -8.19
C SER A 411 -18.93 -5.78 -7.90
N GLU A 412 -18.42 -5.76 -6.63
CA GLU A 412 -17.30 -4.93 -6.20
C GLU A 412 -16.06 -5.78 -5.92
N ASN A 413 -14.96 -5.48 -6.60
CA ASN A 413 -13.66 -5.96 -6.18
C ASN A 413 -13.19 -5.10 -4.99
N CYS A 414 -12.87 -5.73 -3.88
CA CYS A 414 -12.59 -5.04 -2.62
C CYS A 414 -11.66 -5.88 -1.75
N VAL A 415 -10.40 -5.87 -2.10
CA VAL A 415 -9.31 -6.51 -1.35
C VAL A 415 -8.26 -5.46 -0.98
N ALA A 416 -7.43 -5.73 0.01
CA ALA A 416 -6.36 -4.84 0.43
C ALA A 416 -5.37 -4.56 -0.70
N HIS A 417 -5.04 -3.30 -0.94
CA HIS A 417 -4.12 -2.85 -1.96
C HIS A 417 -3.12 -1.82 -1.43
N ASN A 418 -2.63 -0.87 -2.25
CA ASN A 418 -1.54 0.02 -1.90
C ASN A 418 -1.94 1.17 -0.96
N GLY A 419 -1.02 1.54 -0.09
CA GLY A 419 -1.18 2.64 0.85
C GLY A 419 0.15 3.08 1.47
N ASN A 420 0.11 4.15 2.26
CA ASN A 420 1.25 4.64 3.02
C ASN A 420 0.87 5.18 4.40
N LEU A 421 1.87 5.57 5.19
CA LEU A 421 1.63 6.10 6.53
C LEU A 421 1.03 7.50 6.49
N VAL A 422 0.08 7.74 7.40
CA VAL A 422 -0.37 9.08 7.81
C VAL A 422 0.46 9.50 9.02
N PRO A 423 1.26 10.58 8.95
CA PRO A 423 2.29 10.88 9.94
C PRO A 423 1.73 11.57 11.20
N VAL A 424 0.87 10.89 11.94
CA VAL A 424 0.39 11.36 13.25
C VAL A 424 1.39 10.93 14.33
N PRO A 425 1.97 11.88 15.10
CA PRO A 425 2.93 11.51 16.14
C PRO A 425 2.29 10.60 17.19
N GLY A 426 3.00 9.55 17.60
CA GLY A 426 2.52 8.61 18.63
C GLY A 426 1.51 7.57 18.16
N ARG A 427 1.20 7.52 16.85
CA ARG A 427 0.29 6.53 16.26
C ARG A 427 0.89 5.88 15.02
N ASP A 428 0.48 4.66 14.75
CA ASP A 428 0.74 3.96 13.51
C ASP A 428 -0.55 3.98 12.70
N LEU A 429 -0.67 4.95 11.79
CA LEU A 429 -1.82 5.10 10.90
C LEU A 429 -1.40 4.82 9.46
N MET A 430 -2.24 4.11 8.71
CA MET A 430 -2.06 3.86 7.29
C MET A 430 -3.31 4.24 6.53
N VAL A 431 -3.18 5.07 5.50
CA VAL A 431 -4.20 5.24 4.48
C VAL A 431 -3.97 4.21 3.38
N GLN A 432 -5.05 3.62 2.86
CA GLN A 432 -4.97 2.49 1.96
C GLN A 432 -6.14 2.45 0.98
N ALA A 433 -5.86 1.99 -0.24
CA ALA A 433 -6.85 1.67 -1.26
C ALA A 433 -7.38 0.23 -1.09
N TRP A 434 -8.65 0.04 -1.41
CA TRP A 434 -9.37 -1.24 -1.38
C TRP A 434 -10.14 -1.47 -2.68
N TYR A 435 -9.59 -1.03 -3.81
CA TYR A 435 -10.29 -1.07 -5.09
C TYR A 435 -11.69 -0.41 -4.99
N GLN A 436 -12.78 -1.09 -5.40
CA GLN A 436 -14.13 -0.56 -5.27
C GLN A 436 -14.63 -0.49 -3.82
N GLY A 437 -13.91 -1.01 -2.85
CA GLY A 437 -14.11 -0.74 -1.43
C GLY A 437 -13.61 0.64 -0.98
N GLY A 438 -13.09 1.44 -1.90
CA GLY A 438 -12.70 2.83 -1.68
C GLY A 438 -11.37 3.01 -0.95
N VAL A 439 -11.29 4.04 -0.12
CA VAL A 439 -10.12 4.44 0.66
C VAL A 439 -10.44 4.34 2.15
N SER A 440 -9.58 3.69 2.91
CA SER A 440 -9.71 3.51 4.36
C SER A 440 -8.46 4.01 5.08
N VAL A 441 -8.63 4.56 6.28
CA VAL A 441 -7.54 4.88 7.20
C VAL A 441 -7.61 3.94 8.39
N MET A 442 -6.60 3.10 8.52
CA MET A 442 -6.46 2.12 9.58
C MET A 442 -5.53 2.65 10.67
N ASP A 443 -5.93 2.51 11.94
CA ASP A 443 -5.05 2.62 13.10
C ASP A 443 -4.60 1.23 13.55
N PHE A 444 -3.32 0.94 13.40
CA PHE A 444 -2.68 -0.30 13.86
C PHE A 444 -1.66 -0.06 14.98
N THR A 445 -1.85 1.03 15.73
CA THR A 445 -1.03 1.37 16.91
C THR A 445 -1.06 0.23 17.96
N ASP A 446 -2.19 -0.45 18.11
CA ASP A 446 -2.27 -1.76 18.75
C ASP A 446 -2.28 -2.84 17.66
N PRO A 447 -1.14 -3.52 17.40
CA PRO A 447 -1.06 -4.47 16.31
C PRO A 447 -1.95 -5.70 16.49
N ALA A 448 -2.49 -5.94 17.69
CA ALA A 448 -3.43 -7.02 17.97
C ALA A 448 -4.89 -6.63 17.70
N ARG A 449 -5.20 -5.35 17.61
CA ARG A 449 -6.56 -4.82 17.45
C ARG A 449 -6.59 -3.59 16.55
N PRO A 450 -6.25 -3.73 15.27
CA PRO A 450 -6.35 -2.63 14.31
C PRO A 450 -7.82 -2.24 14.11
N ILE A 451 -8.08 -0.94 13.88
CA ILE A 451 -9.42 -0.39 13.66
C ILE A 451 -9.43 0.57 12.48
N GLU A 452 -10.55 0.66 11.78
CA GLU A 452 -10.80 1.75 10.83
C GLU A 452 -11.17 3.03 11.58
N ILE A 453 -10.55 4.14 11.19
CA ILE A 453 -10.81 5.45 11.83
C ILE A 453 -11.39 6.49 10.86
N ALA A 454 -11.24 6.26 9.56
CA ALA A 454 -11.80 7.11 8.52
C ALA A 454 -11.95 6.33 7.22
N TYR A 455 -12.91 6.71 6.36
CA TYR A 455 -13.09 6.12 5.03
C TYR A 455 -13.74 7.10 4.06
N PHE A 456 -13.52 6.84 2.77
CA PHE A 456 -14.27 7.39 1.64
C PHE A 456 -14.53 6.27 0.64
N ASP A 457 -15.78 6.12 0.21
CA ASP A 457 -16.19 5.05 -0.69
C ASP A 457 -17.20 5.54 -1.74
N ARG A 458 -17.19 4.87 -2.88
CA ARG A 458 -18.17 5.00 -3.96
C ARG A 458 -18.77 3.66 -4.29
N GLY A 459 -20.05 3.65 -4.68
CA GLY A 459 -20.71 2.43 -5.15
C GLY A 459 -20.04 1.84 -6.40
N PRO A 460 -20.41 0.60 -6.75
CA PRO A 460 -19.78 -0.16 -7.84
C PRO A 460 -19.87 0.56 -9.19
N LEU A 461 -18.98 0.20 -10.11
CA LEU A 461 -19.05 0.68 -11.49
C LEU A 461 -20.28 0.16 -12.22
N ASP A 462 -20.67 -1.09 -11.93
CA ASP A 462 -21.80 -1.80 -12.54
C ASP A 462 -22.59 -2.54 -11.46
N ALA A 463 -23.93 -2.54 -11.57
CA ALA A 463 -24.81 -3.15 -10.58
C ALA A 463 -24.73 -4.69 -10.53
N GLU A 464 -24.42 -5.32 -11.66
CA GLU A 464 -24.56 -6.77 -11.85
C GLU A 464 -23.22 -7.47 -12.14
N ARG A 465 -22.25 -6.73 -12.70
CA ARG A 465 -20.98 -7.29 -13.14
C ARG A 465 -19.84 -6.88 -12.21
N LEU A 466 -19.04 -7.85 -11.82
CA LEU A 466 -17.78 -7.58 -11.16
C LEU A 466 -16.81 -6.95 -12.18
N MET A 467 -16.49 -5.67 -11.94
CA MET A 467 -15.56 -4.88 -12.76
C MET A 467 -14.27 -4.65 -12.01
N VAL A 468 -13.15 -4.56 -12.73
CA VAL A 468 -11.89 -4.04 -12.14
C VAL A 468 -12.02 -2.52 -12.09
N GLY A 469 -12.10 -1.97 -10.90
CA GLY A 469 -12.32 -0.54 -10.68
C GLY A 469 -12.01 -0.13 -9.24
N GLY A 470 -12.28 1.13 -8.94
CA GLY A 470 -12.03 1.71 -7.63
C GLY A 470 -10.61 2.22 -7.45
N ALA A 471 -10.22 2.50 -6.23
CA ALA A 471 -8.90 3.06 -5.90
C ALA A 471 -7.79 2.01 -6.07
N TRP A 472 -6.82 2.29 -6.96
CA TRP A 472 -5.60 1.49 -7.10
C TRP A 472 -4.63 1.77 -5.94
N SER A 473 -4.35 3.04 -5.67
CA SER A 473 -3.46 3.50 -4.60
C SER A 473 -4.07 4.68 -3.87
N ALA A 474 -3.76 4.82 -2.59
CA ALA A 474 -4.13 5.97 -1.78
C ALA A 474 -2.94 6.39 -0.92
N TYR A 475 -2.39 7.57 -1.17
CA TYR A 475 -1.18 8.04 -0.50
C TYR A 475 -1.38 9.40 0.15
N TRP A 476 -0.98 9.49 1.42
CA TRP A 476 -0.88 10.75 2.12
C TRP A 476 0.39 11.51 1.67
N PHE A 477 0.22 12.76 1.31
CA PHE A 477 1.31 13.67 1.00
C PHE A 477 0.96 15.10 1.42
N ASN A 478 1.78 15.69 2.29
CA ASN A 478 1.72 17.10 2.70
C ASN A 478 0.31 17.61 3.07
N GLY A 479 -0.46 16.80 3.82
CA GLY A 479 -1.79 17.18 4.32
C GLY A 479 -2.95 16.74 3.45
N ARG A 480 -2.72 16.05 2.34
CA ARG A 480 -3.75 15.49 1.46
C ARG A 480 -3.53 14.01 1.22
N ILE A 481 -4.62 13.33 0.88
CA ILE A 481 -4.58 11.95 0.39
C ILE A 481 -4.96 12.00 -1.09
N TYR A 482 -4.07 11.50 -1.93
CA TYR A 482 -4.29 11.33 -3.35
C TYR A 482 -4.66 9.87 -3.60
N ALA A 483 -5.77 9.63 -4.29
CA ALA A 483 -6.24 8.31 -4.65
C ALA A 483 -6.36 8.18 -6.16
N SER A 484 -5.58 7.26 -6.75
CA SER A 484 -5.67 6.93 -8.17
C SER A 484 -6.82 5.96 -8.38
N GLU A 485 -7.88 6.43 -9.01
CA GLU A 485 -9.06 5.62 -9.32
C GLU A 485 -8.95 5.06 -10.74
N ILE A 486 -9.09 3.75 -10.86
CA ILE A 486 -8.83 2.98 -12.10
C ILE A 486 -9.65 3.50 -13.28
N ALA A 487 -10.91 3.89 -13.05
CA ALA A 487 -11.84 4.28 -14.11
C ALA A 487 -12.34 5.72 -13.99
N ARG A 488 -12.36 6.28 -12.78
CA ARG A 488 -12.98 7.58 -12.51
C ARG A 488 -11.99 8.74 -12.50
N GLY A 489 -10.68 8.45 -12.40
CA GLY A 489 -9.61 9.44 -12.47
C GLY A 489 -8.84 9.62 -11.16
N LEU A 490 -8.67 10.85 -10.69
CA LEU A 490 -7.88 11.17 -9.50
C LEU A 490 -8.74 11.87 -8.45
N ASP A 491 -8.76 11.32 -7.24
CA ASP A 491 -9.41 11.94 -6.09
C ASP A 491 -8.40 12.58 -5.14
N VAL A 492 -8.75 13.73 -4.59
CA VAL A 492 -8.01 14.42 -3.53
C VAL A 492 -8.90 14.48 -2.29
N LEU A 493 -8.44 13.85 -1.22
CA LEU A 493 -9.14 13.75 0.04
C LEU A 493 -8.36 14.46 1.14
N LYS A 494 -9.06 14.94 2.16
CA LYS A 494 -8.44 15.42 3.39
C LYS A 494 -9.03 14.73 4.61
N LEU A 495 -8.23 14.62 5.66
CA LEU A 495 -8.67 14.22 6.98
C LEU A 495 -9.52 15.32 7.61
N VAL A 496 -10.59 14.93 8.31
CA VAL A 496 -11.40 15.84 9.11
C VAL A 496 -11.48 15.36 10.56
N PRO A 497 -11.52 16.28 11.53
CA PRO A 497 -11.60 15.90 12.94
C PRO A 497 -12.85 15.07 13.26
N GLY A 498 -12.69 14.07 14.14
CA GLY A 498 -13.78 13.19 14.55
C GLY A 498 -13.47 12.49 15.88
N GLU A 499 -14.20 11.44 16.16
CA GLU A 499 -14.06 10.66 17.40
C GLU A 499 -12.64 10.08 17.59
N HIS A 500 -12.06 9.60 16.49
CA HIS A 500 -10.77 8.89 16.50
C HIS A 500 -9.56 9.77 16.22
N LEU A 501 -9.75 10.99 15.69
CA LEU A 501 -8.68 11.87 15.26
C LEU A 501 -8.99 13.33 15.61
N SER A 502 -8.16 13.95 16.45
CA SER A 502 -8.35 15.34 16.84
C SER A 502 -7.82 16.31 15.78
N ALA A 503 -8.26 17.57 15.85
CA ALA A 503 -7.73 18.62 14.99
C ALA A 503 -6.22 18.84 15.17
N ALA A 504 -5.70 18.63 16.39
CA ALA A 504 -4.27 18.76 16.65
C ALA A 504 -3.46 17.59 16.08
N GLU A 505 -4.01 16.36 16.11
CA GLU A 505 -3.40 15.21 15.45
C GLU A 505 -3.29 15.42 13.93
N ILE A 506 -4.34 15.97 13.31
CA ILE A 506 -4.33 16.33 11.87
C ILE A 506 -3.31 17.45 11.62
N ALA A 507 -3.31 18.53 12.39
CA ALA A 507 -2.37 19.64 12.24
C ALA A 507 -0.91 19.19 12.41
N ALA A 508 -0.65 18.27 13.37
CA ALA A 508 0.67 17.68 13.55
C ALA A 508 1.09 16.82 12.34
N ALA A 509 0.17 16.05 11.75
CA ALA A 509 0.44 15.33 10.51
C ALA A 509 0.71 16.30 9.34
N GLU A 510 -0.10 17.34 9.20
CA GLU A 510 0.05 18.36 8.15
C GLU A 510 1.34 19.19 8.29
N SER A 511 1.95 19.23 9.49
CA SER A 511 3.25 19.91 9.68
C SER A 511 4.43 19.14 9.07
N VAL A 512 4.29 17.84 8.85
CA VAL A 512 5.30 17.03 8.15
C VAL A 512 5.30 17.41 6.68
N ARG A 513 6.46 17.80 6.17
CA ARG A 513 6.66 18.12 4.76
C ARG A 513 7.65 17.16 4.15
N LEU A 514 7.24 16.58 3.05
CA LEU A 514 8.03 15.66 2.24
C LEU A 514 8.22 16.28 0.86
N ASP A 515 9.43 16.19 0.32
CA ASP A 515 9.72 16.65 -1.04
C ASP A 515 9.36 15.56 -2.06
N THR A 516 9.54 14.30 -1.67
CA THR A 516 9.34 13.15 -2.55
C THR A 516 8.65 12.01 -1.81
N ILE A 517 7.72 11.35 -2.49
CA ILE A 517 7.19 10.03 -2.14
C ILE A 517 7.37 9.09 -3.33
N ASN A 518 8.13 8.02 -3.09
CA ASN A 518 8.08 6.78 -3.85
C ASN A 518 7.56 5.73 -2.86
N PRO A 519 6.35 5.19 -3.01
CA PRO A 519 5.68 4.44 -1.93
C PRO A 519 6.47 3.25 -1.39
N GLN A 520 7.20 2.56 -2.27
CA GLN A 520 8.05 1.42 -1.90
C GLN A 520 9.43 1.84 -1.32
N THR A 521 9.74 3.16 -1.27
CA THR A 521 10.96 3.67 -0.64
C THR A 521 10.59 4.51 0.57
N GLN A 522 10.42 3.85 1.71
CA GLN A 522 10.01 4.52 2.94
C GLN A 522 11.16 5.30 3.57
N THR A 523 10.83 6.49 4.08
CA THR A 523 11.73 7.32 4.87
C THR A 523 11.18 7.49 6.28
N ARG A 524 12.08 7.64 7.26
CA ARG A 524 11.68 7.90 8.63
C ARG A 524 11.07 9.30 8.74
N ILE A 525 9.87 9.36 9.27
CA ILE A 525 9.16 10.59 9.57
C ILE A 525 9.68 11.17 10.88
N VAL A 526 9.98 12.47 10.89
CA VAL A 526 10.39 13.24 12.06
C VAL A 526 9.48 14.46 12.18
N TRP A 527 8.98 14.69 13.37
CA TRP A 527 8.16 15.87 13.67
C TRP A 527 9.01 16.95 14.33
N GLU A 528 8.85 18.17 13.86
CA GLU A 528 9.44 19.33 14.54
C GLU A 528 8.67 19.64 15.83
N ASP A 529 9.38 20.14 16.84
CA ASP A 529 8.77 20.54 18.10
C ASP A 529 7.75 21.69 17.85
N SER A 530 6.49 21.41 18.10
CA SER A 530 5.42 22.37 17.90
C SER A 530 4.30 22.21 18.92
N PRO A 531 3.49 23.24 19.14
CA PRO A 531 2.32 23.14 20.02
C PRO A 531 1.30 22.12 19.50
N ASP A 532 1.23 21.87 18.19
CA ASP A 532 0.29 20.91 17.61
C ASP A 532 0.76 19.48 17.86
N VAL A 533 2.06 19.20 17.76
CA VAL A 533 2.65 17.89 18.15
C VAL A 533 2.46 17.63 19.65
N ALA A 534 2.69 18.63 20.50
CA ALA A 534 2.44 18.49 21.94
C ALA A 534 0.97 18.24 22.25
N GLN A 535 0.04 18.97 21.60
CA GLN A 535 -1.40 18.76 21.76
C GLN A 535 -1.85 17.40 21.26
N ALA A 536 -1.29 16.91 20.14
CA ALA A 536 -1.59 15.59 19.61
C ALA A 536 -1.29 14.47 20.63
N TYR A 537 -0.11 14.50 21.25
CA TYR A 537 0.19 13.55 22.34
C TYR A 537 -0.75 13.70 23.54
N LEU A 538 -1.06 14.94 23.91
CA LEU A 538 -1.97 15.21 25.03
C LEU A 538 -3.39 14.70 24.76
N ASP A 539 -3.90 14.89 23.55
CA ASP A 539 -5.23 14.42 23.14
C ASP A 539 -5.30 12.89 23.19
N GLN A 540 -4.26 12.19 22.70
CA GLN A 540 -4.16 10.74 22.74
C GLN A 540 -4.12 10.21 24.18
N LEU A 541 -3.31 10.82 25.05
CA LEU A 541 -3.22 10.45 26.46
C LEU A 541 -4.53 10.70 27.22
N THR A 542 -5.23 11.77 26.89
CA THR A 542 -6.53 12.11 27.49
C THR A 542 -7.62 11.16 27.00
N ARG A 543 -7.65 10.84 25.70
CA ARG A 543 -8.61 9.88 25.11
C ARG A 543 -8.44 8.47 25.67
N GLY A 544 -7.21 8.09 26.01
CA GLY A 544 -6.86 6.78 26.60
C GLY A 544 -6.89 6.74 28.12
N ASP A 545 -7.33 7.80 28.82
CA ASP A 545 -7.29 7.93 30.29
C ASP A 545 -5.89 7.64 30.88
N ALA A 546 -4.83 7.95 30.11
CA ALA A 546 -3.44 7.64 30.46
C ALA A 546 -2.69 8.78 31.17
N ILE A 547 -3.36 9.91 31.38
CA ILE A 547 -2.81 11.09 32.08
C ILE A 547 -3.82 11.58 33.13
N ASP A 548 -3.28 11.94 34.29
CA ASP A 548 -4.08 12.56 35.37
C ASP A 548 -4.72 13.89 34.92
N ALA A 549 -5.95 14.16 35.31
CA ALA A 549 -6.72 15.31 34.87
C ALA A 549 -6.05 16.67 35.20
N ASP A 550 -5.42 16.79 36.38
CA ASP A 550 -4.72 18.02 36.77
C ASP A 550 -3.45 18.21 35.95
N LEU A 551 -2.70 17.12 35.70
CA LEU A 551 -1.51 17.15 34.84
C LEU A 551 -1.88 17.46 33.39
N ALA A 552 -2.98 16.88 32.88
CA ALA A 552 -3.51 17.19 31.56
C ALA A 552 -3.92 18.66 31.41
N ALA A 553 -4.58 19.23 32.43
CA ALA A 553 -4.97 20.65 32.44
C ALA A 553 -3.74 21.57 32.43
N ARG A 554 -2.72 21.27 33.21
CA ARG A 554 -1.43 22.00 33.20
C ARG A 554 -0.75 21.90 31.85
N ALA A 555 -0.68 20.71 31.27
CA ALA A 555 -0.09 20.50 29.94
C ALA A 555 -0.83 21.30 28.87
N ARG A 556 -2.16 21.31 28.89
CA ARG A 556 -2.98 22.09 27.95
C ARG A 556 -2.73 23.59 28.09
N ALA A 557 -2.68 24.12 29.30
CA ALA A 557 -2.36 25.53 29.54
C ALA A 557 -0.95 25.90 29.05
N ALA A 558 0.01 25.01 29.16
CA ALA A 558 1.36 25.20 28.63
C ALA A 558 1.39 25.18 27.10
N VAL A 559 0.65 24.30 26.44
CA VAL A 559 0.49 24.27 24.97
C VAL A 559 -0.16 25.57 24.49
N ASP A 560 -1.22 26.04 25.13
CA ASP A 560 -1.90 27.30 24.80
C ASP A 560 -0.97 28.52 24.98
N SER A 561 -0.13 28.53 26.03
CA SER A 561 0.90 29.53 26.23
C SER A 561 1.95 29.49 25.12
N TRP A 562 2.36 28.28 24.71
CA TRP A 562 3.30 28.08 23.61
C TRP A 562 2.73 28.61 22.27
N ARG A 563 1.49 28.23 21.95
CA ARG A 563 0.78 28.67 20.74
C ARG A 563 0.62 30.20 20.67
N ALA A 564 0.48 30.85 21.84
CA ALA A 564 0.41 32.29 21.97
C ALA A 564 1.79 33.00 21.97
N GLY A 565 2.90 32.29 21.71
CA GLY A 565 4.26 32.84 21.72
C GLY A 565 4.76 33.30 23.10
N ARG A 566 4.07 32.93 24.19
CA ARG A 566 4.46 33.28 25.55
C ARG A 566 5.53 32.32 26.08
N GLY A 567 6.37 32.81 26.98
CA GLY A 567 7.45 32.02 27.57
C GLY A 567 6.93 30.81 28.37
N ALA A 568 7.82 29.84 28.57
CA ALA A 568 7.54 28.54 29.16
C ALA A 568 7.64 28.53 30.70
N SER A 569 6.94 29.45 31.42
CA SER A 569 7.11 29.66 32.85
C SER A 569 6.92 28.42 33.76
N ASP A 570 6.31 27.33 33.26
CA ASP A 570 6.14 26.05 33.99
C ASP A 570 6.64 24.83 33.17
N ALA A 571 7.35 25.04 32.05
CA ALA A 571 7.74 23.92 31.17
C ALA A 571 8.67 22.93 31.87
N ALA A 572 9.62 23.38 32.67
CA ALA A 572 10.53 22.49 33.40
C ALA A 572 9.77 21.65 34.44
N GLY A 573 8.95 22.27 35.29
CA GLY A 573 8.15 21.55 36.29
C GLY A 573 7.10 20.63 35.65
N LEU A 574 6.59 20.98 34.49
CA LEU A 574 5.68 20.12 33.72
C LEU A 574 6.42 18.91 33.12
N SER A 575 7.62 19.13 32.53
CA SER A 575 8.48 18.07 32.03
C SER A 575 8.81 17.04 33.13
N GLU A 576 9.21 17.50 34.34
CA GLU A 576 9.48 16.62 35.47
C GLU A 576 8.22 15.83 35.92
N ALA A 577 7.07 16.47 35.98
CA ALA A 577 5.80 15.81 36.36
C ALA A 577 5.39 14.74 35.33
N LEU A 578 5.54 15.02 34.03
CA LEU A 578 5.30 14.06 32.96
C LEU A 578 6.32 12.89 33.02
N ALA A 579 7.60 13.17 33.24
CA ALA A 579 8.63 12.15 33.43
C ALA A 579 8.33 11.22 34.59
N ALA A 580 7.80 11.75 35.71
CA ALA A 580 7.34 10.93 36.83
C ALA A 580 6.14 10.04 36.45
N ALA A 581 5.25 10.48 35.56
CA ALA A 581 4.13 9.69 35.04
C ALA A 581 4.60 8.55 34.12
N VAL A 582 5.66 8.74 33.33
CA VAL A 582 6.28 7.71 32.44
C VAL A 582 6.59 6.42 33.21
N SER A 583 7.07 6.53 34.47
CA SER A 583 7.44 5.37 35.28
C SER A 583 6.25 4.45 35.61
N ARG A 584 5.03 4.96 35.55
CA ARG A 584 3.78 4.24 35.86
C ARG A 584 3.02 3.76 34.63
N ALA A 585 3.39 4.28 33.46
CA ALA A 585 2.76 3.95 32.19
C ALA A 585 3.43 2.75 31.51
N THR A 586 2.71 2.10 30.61
CA THR A 586 3.17 0.97 29.81
C THR A 586 2.87 1.20 28.32
N GLY A 587 3.50 0.41 27.46
CA GLY A 587 3.20 0.42 26.03
C GLY A 587 3.34 1.80 25.38
N ARG A 588 2.40 2.14 24.51
CA ARG A 588 2.40 3.41 23.76
C ARG A 588 2.20 4.65 24.62
N ASP A 589 1.47 4.55 25.68
CA ASP A 589 1.24 5.70 26.58
C ASP A 589 2.50 6.09 27.33
N LYS A 590 3.35 5.11 27.64
CA LYS A 590 4.69 5.39 28.17
C LYS A 590 5.53 6.20 27.18
N MET A 591 5.50 5.83 25.91
CA MET A 591 6.22 6.56 24.83
C MET A 591 5.62 7.97 24.67
N ARG A 592 4.29 8.12 24.58
CA ARG A 592 3.62 9.41 24.44
C ARG A 592 3.93 10.38 25.59
N LEU A 593 3.90 9.87 26.82
CA LEU A 593 4.29 10.65 28.00
C LEU A 593 5.76 11.06 27.95
N ALA A 594 6.65 10.16 27.52
CA ALA A 594 8.09 10.45 27.41
C ALA A 594 8.35 11.54 26.36
N GLU A 595 7.73 11.43 25.17
CA GLU A 595 7.85 12.43 24.12
C GLU A 595 7.28 13.79 24.53
N LEU A 596 6.10 13.80 25.16
CA LEU A 596 5.49 15.04 25.66
C LEU A 596 6.35 15.69 26.75
N SER A 597 6.95 14.89 27.66
CA SER A 597 7.92 15.36 28.64
C SER A 597 9.16 15.98 27.98
N ALA A 598 9.72 15.28 26.98
CA ALA A 598 10.88 15.75 26.26
C ALA A 598 10.63 17.07 25.50
N LEU A 599 9.46 17.22 24.87
CA LEU A 599 9.02 18.45 24.20
C LEU A 599 9.05 19.64 25.16
N PHE A 600 8.45 19.51 26.34
CA PHE A 600 8.47 20.57 27.35
C PHE A 600 9.87 20.78 27.94
N GLY A 601 10.68 19.72 28.07
CA GLY A 601 12.07 19.83 28.52
C GLY A 601 12.93 20.65 27.57
N ARG A 602 12.84 20.40 26.26
CA ARG A 602 13.55 21.18 25.23
C ARG A 602 13.10 22.64 25.18
N ARG A 603 11.81 22.89 25.45
CA ARG A 603 11.30 24.25 25.48
C ARG A 603 11.70 25.02 26.73
N ALA A 604 12.05 24.36 27.83
CA ALA A 604 12.50 24.98 29.06
C ALA A 604 13.99 25.35 29.03
N ALA A 605 14.76 24.72 28.16
CA ALA A 605 16.18 24.98 27.93
C ALA A 605 16.39 26.19 27.01
#